data_abf52eb9d7f380b97240887856dc8039
#
_entry.id   abf52eb9d7f380b97240887856dc8039
#
_cell.length_a   1.000
_cell.length_b   1.000
_cell.length_c   1.000
_cell.angle_alpha   90.00
_cell.angle_beta   90.00
_cell.angle_gamma   90.00
#
_symmetry.space_group_name_H-M   'P 1'
#
loop_
_entity.id
_entity.type
_entity.pdbx_description
1 polymer ?
#
loop_
_entity_poly.entity_id
_entity_poly.type
_entity_poly.pdbx_seq_one_letter_code
_entity_poly.pdbx_strand_id
1 'polypeptide(L)'
;MAPPSKLVVATSSVLRLVKEEASYHKELEQQEARIKKLESSTGDENAEYQMKQERQALEETKAVLPTVRAKITQALQQLEEQIESNKEAGGEASTDDVVKAKDAVAEGKKALREIS
;
A
#
# COMPACT_ATOMS: atom_id res chain seq x y z
N MET A 1 24.69 9.45 -16.10
CA MET A 1 24.27 8.66 -14.95
C MET A 1 23.73 7.31 -15.38
N ALA A 2 24.18 6.25 -14.74
CA ALA A 2 23.63 4.95 -15.02
C ALA A 2 22.17 4.87 -14.50
N PRO A 3 21.27 4.19 -15.22
CA PRO A 3 19.92 3.97 -14.71
C PRO A 3 19.96 3.12 -13.44
N PRO A 4 18.96 3.24 -12.54
CA PRO A 4 18.90 2.40 -11.36
C PRO A 4 18.80 0.91 -11.74
N SER A 5 19.37 0.04 -10.94
CA SER A 5 19.33 -1.40 -11.17
C SER A 5 17.88 -1.92 -11.04
N LYS A 6 17.64 -3.10 -11.63
CA LYS A 6 16.34 -3.76 -11.50
C LYS A 6 16.00 -4.04 -10.04
N LEU A 7 17.00 -4.36 -9.21
CA LEU A 7 16.82 -4.58 -7.78
C LEU A 7 16.32 -3.30 -7.10
N VAL A 8 16.94 -2.16 -7.37
CA VAL A 8 16.57 -0.87 -6.79
C VAL A 8 15.14 -0.47 -7.23
N VAL A 9 14.82 -0.66 -8.51
CA VAL A 9 13.49 -0.35 -9.03
C VAL A 9 12.43 -1.23 -8.37
N ALA A 10 12.68 -2.53 -8.24
CA ALA A 10 11.75 -3.46 -7.61
C ALA A 10 11.54 -3.12 -6.11
N THR A 11 12.61 -2.74 -5.42
CA THR A 11 12.56 -2.27 -4.03
C THR A 11 11.65 -1.05 -3.90
N SER A 12 11.86 -0.05 -4.75
CA SER A 12 11.06 1.18 -4.76
C SER A 12 9.59 0.92 -5.05
N SER A 13 9.31 -0.01 -5.96
CA SER A 13 7.92 -0.37 -6.30
C SER A 13 7.17 -0.94 -5.10
N VAL A 14 7.80 -1.84 -4.34
CA VAL A 14 7.19 -2.42 -3.13
C VAL A 14 6.92 -1.32 -2.10
N LEU A 15 7.92 -0.49 -1.82
CA LEU A 15 7.80 0.57 -0.80
C LEU A 15 6.72 1.58 -1.16
N ARG A 16 6.63 1.96 -2.44
CA ARG A 16 5.60 2.88 -2.93
C ARG A 16 4.20 2.29 -2.74
N LEU A 17 4.02 1.03 -3.08
CA LEU A 17 2.73 0.35 -2.95
C LEU A 17 2.31 0.16 -1.49
N VAL A 18 3.26 -0.12 -0.61
CA VAL A 18 3.01 -0.22 0.84
C VAL A 18 2.53 1.13 1.39
N LYS A 19 3.16 2.22 0.97
CA LYS A 19 2.74 3.58 1.35
C LYS A 19 1.35 3.90 0.83
N GLU A 20 1.06 3.50 -0.40
CA GLU A 20 -0.25 3.70 -1.02
C GLU A 20 -1.33 2.96 -0.24
N GLU A 21 -1.09 1.71 0.13
CA GLU A 21 -2.03 0.94 0.93
C GLU A 21 -2.26 1.59 2.30
N ALA A 22 -1.20 2.01 2.96
CA ALA A 22 -1.30 2.71 4.25
C ALA A 22 -2.14 3.99 4.15
N SER A 23 -2.00 4.71 3.05
CA SER A 23 -2.78 5.92 2.76
C SER A 23 -4.27 5.61 2.64
N TYR A 24 -4.64 4.51 1.98
CA TYR A 24 -6.04 4.09 1.87
C TYR A 24 -6.62 3.67 3.23
N HIS A 25 -5.85 2.98 4.06
CA HIS A 25 -6.30 2.63 5.41
C HIS A 25 -6.57 3.87 6.26
N LYS A 26 -5.70 4.87 6.14
CA LYS A 26 -5.89 6.15 6.84
C LYS A 26 -7.13 6.87 6.34
N GLU A 27 -7.36 6.85 5.03
CA GLU A 27 -8.56 7.44 4.42
C GLU A 27 -9.83 6.75 4.92
N LEU A 28 -9.81 5.41 5.03
CA LEU A 28 -10.94 4.63 5.58
C LEU A 28 -11.26 5.08 7.01
N GLU A 29 -10.25 5.21 7.86
CA GLU A 29 -10.43 5.67 9.24
C GLU A 29 -11.08 7.06 9.29
N GLN A 30 -10.63 7.96 8.43
CA GLN A 30 -11.17 9.31 8.35
C GLN A 30 -12.61 9.31 7.85
N GLN A 31 -12.92 8.48 6.85
CA GLN A 31 -14.28 8.35 6.31
C GLN A 31 -15.23 7.77 7.35
N GLU A 32 -14.80 6.74 8.06
CA GLU A 32 -15.59 6.13 9.15
C GLU A 32 -15.85 7.14 10.28
N ALA A 33 -14.84 7.93 10.63
CA ALA A 33 -14.98 8.96 11.65
C ALA A 33 -15.98 10.04 11.22
N ARG A 34 -15.94 10.47 9.95
CA ARG A 34 -16.89 11.45 9.42
C ARG A 34 -18.32 10.91 9.40
N ILE A 35 -18.49 9.65 9.02
CA ILE A 35 -19.79 8.98 9.02
C ILE A 35 -20.35 8.94 10.44
N LYS A 36 -19.54 8.53 11.40
CA LYS A 36 -19.93 8.46 12.80
C LYS A 36 -20.37 9.83 13.35
N LYS A 37 -19.63 10.87 12.97
CA LYS A 37 -19.96 12.25 13.34
C LYS A 37 -21.30 12.68 12.72
N LEU A 38 -21.55 12.34 11.47
CA LEU A 38 -22.80 12.66 10.78
C LEU A 38 -23.99 11.90 11.37
N GLU A 39 -23.78 10.68 11.82
CA GLU A 39 -24.81 9.87 12.49
C GLU A 39 -25.33 10.53 13.77
N SER A 40 -24.47 11.26 14.46
CA SER A 40 -24.86 11.99 15.67
C SER A 40 -25.50 13.35 15.39
N SER A 41 -25.51 13.81 14.14
CA SER A 41 -26.21 15.02 13.72
C SER A 41 -27.68 14.70 13.51
N THR A 42 -28.57 15.52 14.04
CA THR A 42 -30.00 15.26 13.94
C THR A 42 -30.69 16.22 12.98
N GLY A 43 -31.49 15.65 12.07
CA GLY A 43 -32.52 16.38 11.32
C GLY A 43 -32.09 17.37 10.27
N ASP A 44 -30.86 17.38 9.85
CA ASP A 44 -30.37 18.27 8.81
C ASP A 44 -30.37 17.52 7.46
N GLU A 45 -31.03 18.06 6.45
CA GLU A 45 -31.05 17.56 5.07
C GLU A 45 -29.63 17.43 4.52
N ASN A 46 -28.77 18.39 4.82
CA ASN A 46 -27.37 18.38 4.40
C ASN A 46 -26.61 17.21 5.01
N ALA A 47 -26.93 16.86 6.27
CA ALA A 47 -26.30 15.74 6.95
C ALA A 47 -26.62 14.41 6.26
N GLU A 48 -27.86 14.23 5.84
CA GLU A 48 -28.29 13.02 5.09
C GLU A 48 -27.57 12.91 3.75
N TYR A 49 -27.49 14.02 3.03
CA TYR A 49 -26.79 14.07 1.74
C TYR A 49 -25.29 13.77 1.93
N GLN A 50 -24.66 14.41 2.91
CA GLN A 50 -23.25 14.19 3.22
C GLN A 50 -23.01 12.75 3.66
N MET A 51 -23.92 12.17 4.43
CA MET A 51 -23.82 10.77 4.85
C MET A 51 -23.80 9.83 3.66
N LYS A 52 -24.67 10.05 2.69
CA LYS A 52 -24.73 9.26 1.46
C LYS A 52 -23.43 9.37 0.70
N GLN A 53 -22.89 10.59 0.56
CA GLN A 53 -21.62 10.83 -0.13
C GLN A 53 -20.46 10.14 0.57
N GLU A 54 -20.38 10.22 1.89
CA GLU A 54 -19.31 9.60 2.66
C GLU A 54 -19.39 8.06 2.62
N ARG A 55 -20.58 7.50 2.67
CA ARG A 55 -20.76 6.04 2.54
C ARG A 55 -20.34 5.53 1.17
N GLN A 56 -20.64 6.28 0.14
CA GLN A 56 -20.21 5.94 -1.21
C GLN A 56 -18.69 6.00 -1.33
N ALA A 57 -18.08 7.06 -0.82
CA ALA A 57 -16.62 7.21 -0.81
C ALA A 57 -15.94 6.06 -0.02
N LEU A 58 -16.53 5.67 1.10
CA LEU A 58 -16.06 4.54 1.92
C LEU A 58 -16.05 3.24 1.12
N GLU A 59 -17.14 2.95 0.41
CA GLU A 59 -17.25 1.75 -0.40
C GLU A 59 -16.24 1.75 -1.55
N GLU A 60 -16.01 2.90 -2.16
CA GLU A 60 -15.00 3.05 -3.22
C GLU A 60 -13.59 2.80 -2.70
N THR A 61 -13.28 3.32 -1.53
CA THR A 61 -11.96 3.10 -0.89
C THR A 61 -11.78 1.63 -0.54
N LYS A 62 -12.80 0.98 0.03
CA LYS A 62 -12.78 -0.44 0.33
C LYS A 62 -12.56 -1.29 -0.93
N ALA A 63 -13.16 -0.89 -2.05
CA ALA A 63 -13.04 -1.62 -3.31
C ALA A 63 -11.64 -1.53 -3.92
N VAL A 64 -10.92 -0.44 -3.68
CA VAL A 64 -9.56 -0.24 -4.20
C VAL A 64 -8.53 -1.11 -3.46
N LEU A 65 -8.72 -1.34 -2.17
CA LEU A 65 -7.75 -2.06 -1.34
C LEU A 65 -7.35 -3.43 -1.88
N PRO A 66 -8.28 -4.31 -2.31
CA PRO A 66 -7.88 -5.60 -2.86
C PRO A 66 -6.97 -5.48 -4.09
N THR A 67 -7.20 -4.47 -4.93
CA THR A 67 -6.38 -4.21 -6.11
C THR A 67 -4.96 -3.81 -5.71
N VAL A 68 -4.82 -2.91 -4.75
CA VAL A 68 -3.52 -2.47 -4.24
C VAL A 68 -2.77 -3.65 -3.61
N ARG A 69 -3.46 -4.47 -2.84
CA ARG A 69 -2.87 -5.65 -2.20
C ARG A 69 -2.39 -6.68 -3.22
N ALA A 70 -3.14 -6.88 -4.31
CA ALA A 70 -2.71 -7.74 -5.42
C ALA A 70 -1.44 -7.20 -6.07
N LYS A 71 -1.33 -5.88 -6.22
CA LYS A 71 -0.12 -5.24 -6.75
C LYS A 71 1.08 -5.41 -5.81
N ILE A 72 0.86 -5.34 -4.50
CA ILE A 72 1.92 -5.59 -3.51
C ILE A 72 2.42 -7.03 -3.65
N THR A 73 1.52 -8.00 -3.76
CA THR A 73 1.87 -9.41 -3.94
C THR A 73 2.74 -9.61 -5.17
N GLN A 74 2.35 -9.02 -6.30
CA GLN A 74 3.13 -9.08 -7.54
C GLN A 74 4.50 -8.42 -7.39
N ALA A 75 4.53 -7.23 -6.81
CA ALA A 75 5.77 -6.47 -6.63
C ALA A 75 6.73 -7.21 -5.69
N LEU A 76 6.21 -7.87 -4.64
CA LEU A 76 7.00 -8.70 -3.74
C LEU A 76 7.65 -9.87 -4.48
N GLN A 77 6.87 -10.54 -5.31
CA GLN A 77 7.38 -11.65 -6.12
C GLN A 77 8.53 -11.21 -7.01
N GLN A 78 8.36 -10.09 -7.70
CA GLN A 78 9.40 -9.52 -8.56
C GLN A 78 10.64 -9.13 -7.76
N LEU A 79 10.45 -8.54 -6.58
CA LEU A 79 11.57 -8.16 -5.73
C LEU A 79 12.34 -9.38 -5.23
N GLU A 80 11.65 -10.42 -4.79
CA GLU A 80 12.29 -11.66 -4.35
C GLU A 80 13.07 -12.31 -5.48
N GLU A 81 12.54 -12.28 -6.71
CA GLU A 81 13.25 -12.75 -7.91
C GLU A 81 14.52 -11.95 -8.17
N GLN A 82 14.47 -10.64 -8.00
CA GLN A 82 15.65 -9.79 -8.20
C GLN A 82 16.72 -10.02 -7.12
N ILE A 83 16.31 -10.27 -5.89
CA ILE A 83 17.24 -10.62 -4.80
C ILE A 83 17.95 -11.92 -5.14
N GLU A 84 17.21 -12.92 -5.57
CA GLU A 84 17.77 -14.23 -5.93
C GLU A 84 18.70 -14.11 -7.14
N SER A 85 18.27 -13.36 -8.15
CA SER A 85 19.08 -13.07 -9.35
C SER A 85 20.41 -12.41 -9.02
N ASN A 86 20.38 -11.45 -8.11
CA ASN A 86 21.59 -10.76 -7.65
C ASN A 86 22.54 -11.73 -6.94
N LYS A 87 22.00 -12.60 -6.11
CA LYS A 87 22.77 -13.62 -5.39
C LYS A 87 23.45 -14.60 -6.35
N GLU A 88 22.69 -15.07 -7.35
CA GLU A 88 23.21 -15.98 -8.38
C GLU A 88 24.29 -15.35 -9.25
N ALA A 89 24.18 -14.05 -9.51
CA ALA A 89 25.17 -13.30 -10.30
C ALA A 89 26.44 -12.93 -9.52
N GLY A 90 26.55 -13.35 -8.26
CA GLY A 90 27.74 -13.10 -7.43
C GLY A 90 27.67 -11.89 -6.53
N GLY A 91 26.47 -11.32 -6.35
CA GLY A 91 26.28 -10.22 -5.42
C GLY A 91 26.79 -8.88 -5.89
N GLU A 92 26.51 -8.51 -7.15
CA GLU A 92 26.98 -7.25 -7.74
C GLU A 92 26.36 -5.99 -7.13
N ALA A 93 25.16 -6.11 -6.56
CA ALA A 93 24.49 -4.98 -5.92
C ALA A 93 25.24 -4.60 -4.63
N SER A 94 25.18 -3.31 -4.26
CA SER A 94 25.78 -2.85 -3.02
C SER A 94 25.10 -3.50 -1.82
N THR A 95 25.81 -3.59 -0.71
CA THR A 95 25.27 -4.09 0.56
C THR A 95 24.04 -3.28 0.98
N ASP A 96 24.09 -1.96 0.82
CA ASP A 96 22.96 -1.08 1.14
C ASP A 96 21.72 -1.41 0.32
N ASP A 97 21.87 -1.64 -0.99
CA ASP A 97 20.75 -1.96 -1.87
C ASP A 97 20.14 -3.31 -1.50
N VAL A 98 20.96 -4.29 -1.12
CA VAL A 98 20.48 -5.60 -0.69
C VAL A 98 19.73 -5.50 0.63
N VAL A 99 20.25 -4.73 1.59
CA VAL A 99 19.57 -4.50 2.88
C VAL A 99 18.22 -3.82 2.67
N LYS A 100 18.18 -2.78 1.86
CA LYS A 100 16.94 -2.07 1.52
C LYS A 100 15.92 -3.00 0.85
N ALA A 101 16.39 -3.87 -0.03
CA ALA A 101 15.55 -4.85 -0.71
C ALA A 101 14.91 -5.83 0.30
N LYS A 102 15.70 -6.35 1.23
CA LYS A 102 15.23 -7.27 2.27
C LYS A 102 14.26 -6.58 3.23
N ASP A 103 14.54 -5.33 3.60
CA ASP A 103 13.64 -4.52 4.44
C ASP A 103 12.32 -4.28 3.72
N ALA A 104 12.34 -4.01 2.42
CA ALA A 104 11.15 -3.81 1.61
C ALA A 104 10.31 -5.09 1.54
N VAL A 105 10.94 -6.26 1.43
CA VAL A 105 10.23 -7.55 1.47
C VAL A 105 9.49 -7.70 2.80
N ALA A 106 10.17 -7.41 3.91
CA ALA A 106 9.58 -7.47 5.24
C ALA A 106 8.38 -6.53 5.38
N GLU A 107 8.53 -5.29 4.90
CA GLU A 107 7.44 -4.29 4.93
C GLU A 107 6.24 -4.72 4.08
N GLY A 108 6.49 -5.25 2.89
CA GLY A 108 5.43 -5.73 2.01
C GLY A 108 4.67 -6.90 2.62
N LYS A 109 5.37 -7.85 3.19
CA LYS A 109 4.76 -9.01 3.86
C LYS A 109 3.96 -8.58 5.08
N LYS A 110 4.47 -7.62 5.84
CA LYS A 110 3.76 -7.06 6.99
C LYS A 110 2.46 -6.39 6.56
N ALA A 111 2.49 -5.59 5.51
CA ALA A 111 1.31 -4.92 4.97
C ALA A 111 0.23 -5.94 4.57
N LEU A 112 0.63 -7.06 3.96
CA LEU A 112 -0.30 -8.11 3.56
C LEU A 112 -0.88 -8.88 4.75
N ARG A 113 -0.14 -9.01 5.85
CA ARG A 113 -0.63 -9.69 7.06
C ARG A 113 -1.58 -8.83 7.87
N GLU A 114 -1.40 -7.51 7.86
CA GLU A 114 -2.25 -6.57 8.60
C GLU A 114 -3.55 -6.32 7.85
N ILE A 115 -4.36 -7.37 7.73
CA ILE A 115 -5.68 -7.25 7.14
C ILE A 115 -6.66 -6.97 8.26
N SER A 116 -7.33 -5.88 8.16
CA SER A 116 -8.46 -5.59 9.02
C SER A 116 -9.70 -6.31 8.50
#